data_4b5e35f5c446a4d3e9a15204a285555d
#
_entry.id   4b5e35f5c446a4d3e9a15204a285555d
#
_cell.length_a   1.000
_cell.length_b   1.000
_cell.length_c   1.000
_cell.angle_alpha   90.00
_cell.angle_beta   90.00
_cell.angle_gamma   90.00
#
_symmetry.space_group_name_H-M   'P 1'
#
loop_
_entity.id
_entity.type
_entity.pdbx_description
1 polymer ?
#
loop_
_entity_poly.entity_id
_entity_poly.type
_entity_poly.pdbx_seq_one_letter_code
_entity_poly.pdbx_strand_id
1 'polypeptide(L)'
;MDKAFNHNNISFPANWLRVSTPADREAQGISWVTPEEPPVVRAPLEREKSDGIARAKDTAGKMLAQSDWMVVASVERDRVVADDWAEYRAAVIAEADRLEGQYSTTESYEAIDAIVQNWPLDPNQQAERDRIEEEKDA
;
A
#
# COMPACT_ATOMS: atom_id res chain seq x y z
N MET A 1 -23.04 20.08 -17.95
CA MET A 1 -23.35 20.20 -19.40
C MET A 1 -22.43 19.26 -20.16
N ASP A 2 -22.99 18.46 -21.03
CA ASP A 2 -22.21 17.53 -21.84
C ASP A 2 -21.25 18.28 -22.76
N LYS A 3 -20.12 17.67 -23.06
CA LYS A 3 -19.15 18.27 -23.98
C LYS A 3 -19.47 17.87 -25.41
N ALA A 4 -19.30 18.78 -26.36
CA ALA A 4 -19.32 18.45 -27.77
C ALA A 4 -18.18 17.47 -28.09
N PHE A 5 -18.44 16.55 -29.01
CA PHE A 5 -17.44 15.57 -29.40
C PHE A 5 -17.54 15.25 -30.88
N ASN A 6 -16.48 14.69 -31.45
CA ASN A 6 -16.45 14.27 -32.86
C ASN A 6 -16.44 12.74 -32.95
N HIS A 7 -17.22 12.22 -33.87
CA HIS A 7 -17.22 10.80 -34.18
C HIS A 7 -17.38 10.64 -35.69
N ASN A 8 -16.48 9.89 -36.30
CA ASN A 8 -16.44 9.74 -37.77
C ASN A 8 -16.43 11.07 -38.54
N ASN A 9 -15.67 12.04 -38.03
CA ASN A 9 -15.58 13.41 -38.58
C ASN A 9 -16.88 14.22 -38.49
N ILE A 10 -17.86 13.77 -37.73
CA ILE A 10 -19.10 14.48 -37.45
C ILE A 10 -19.01 15.05 -36.03
N SER A 11 -19.29 16.36 -35.92
CA SER A 11 -19.35 17.03 -34.63
C SER A 11 -20.74 16.87 -34.03
N PHE A 12 -20.82 16.28 -32.82
CA PHE A 12 -22.07 16.14 -32.09
C PHE A 12 -22.22 17.24 -31.05
N PRO A 13 -23.46 17.71 -30.78
CA PRO A 13 -23.68 18.68 -29.72
C PRO A 13 -23.32 18.11 -28.36
N ALA A 14 -23.02 18.98 -27.42
CA ALA A 14 -22.54 18.58 -26.08
C ALA A 14 -23.50 17.65 -25.34
N ASN A 15 -24.78 17.67 -25.65
CA ASN A 15 -25.79 16.81 -24.99
C ASN A 15 -26.14 15.55 -25.77
N TRP A 16 -25.45 15.29 -26.89
CA TRP A 16 -25.83 14.19 -27.79
C TRP A 16 -25.89 12.84 -27.07
N LEU A 17 -24.90 12.52 -26.24
CA LEU A 17 -24.88 11.27 -25.50
C LEU A 17 -26.01 11.15 -24.48
N ARG A 18 -26.54 12.27 -24.01
CA ARG A 18 -27.65 12.30 -23.07
C ARG A 18 -29.00 12.10 -23.78
N VAL A 19 -29.16 12.68 -24.97
CA VAL A 19 -30.44 12.66 -25.70
C VAL A 19 -30.52 11.56 -26.75
N SER A 20 -29.38 10.98 -27.13
CA SER A 20 -29.37 9.89 -28.11
C SER A 20 -29.81 8.58 -27.48
N THR A 21 -30.54 7.75 -28.27
CA THR A 21 -30.86 6.38 -27.85
C THR A 21 -29.68 5.45 -28.10
N PRO A 22 -29.64 4.25 -27.47
CA PRO A 22 -28.62 3.25 -27.81
C PRO A 22 -28.56 2.92 -29.31
N ALA A 23 -29.71 2.89 -29.98
CA ALA A 23 -29.77 2.65 -31.42
C ALA A 23 -29.11 3.78 -32.22
N ASP A 24 -29.27 5.05 -31.80
CA ASP A 24 -28.63 6.20 -32.45
C ASP A 24 -27.09 6.08 -32.31
N ARG A 25 -26.61 5.66 -31.18
CA ARG A 25 -25.17 5.48 -30.91
C ARG A 25 -24.60 4.35 -31.75
N GLU A 26 -25.29 3.23 -31.86
CA GLU A 26 -24.88 2.12 -32.72
C GLU A 26 -24.86 2.50 -34.20
N ALA A 27 -25.86 3.25 -34.65
CA ALA A 27 -25.94 3.74 -36.02
C ALA A 27 -24.75 4.66 -36.38
N GLN A 28 -24.17 5.33 -35.38
CA GLN A 28 -22.98 6.16 -35.55
C GLN A 28 -21.69 5.39 -35.33
N GLY A 29 -21.76 4.06 -35.09
CA GLY A 29 -20.60 3.23 -34.84
C GLY A 29 -20.06 3.34 -33.42
N ILE A 30 -20.84 3.94 -32.50
CA ILE A 30 -20.50 4.01 -31.08
C ILE A 30 -21.09 2.79 -30.40
N SER A 31 -20.26 1.88 -29.99
CA SER A 31 -20.70 0.72 -29.25
C SER A 31 -20.79 1.08 -27.76
N TRP A 32 -21.98 0.95 -27.17
CA TRP A 32 -22.19 0.97 -25.72
C TRP A 32 -22.25 -0.43 -25.14
N VAL A 33 -21.52 -1.33 -25.72
CA VAL A 33 -21.09 -2.49 -24.96
C VAL A 33 -20.29 -1.91 -23.83
N THR A 34 -20.72 -2.13 -22.58
CA THR A 34 -19.91 -1.81 -21.43
C THR A 34 -18.51 -2.32 -21.74
N PRO A 35 -17.51 -1.46 -21.90
CA PRO A 35 -16.18 -1.99 -22.11
C PRO A 35 -15.89 -2.86 -20.92
N GLU A 36 -15.60 -4.13 -21.17
CA GLU A 36 -14.90 -4.90 -20.16
C GLU A 36 -13.73 -4.01 -19.75
N GLU A 37 -13.68 -3.64 -18.49
CA GLU A 37 -12.51 -2.96 -18.00
C GLU A 37 -11.31 -3.76 -18.47
N PRO A 38 -10.34 -3.14 -19.16
CA PRO A 38 -9.16 -3.89 -19.57
C PRO A 38 -8.63 -4.59 -18.32
N PRO A 39 -8.32 -5.89 -18.39
CA PRO A 39 -7.81 -6.60 -17.23
C PRO A 39 -6.70 -5.76 -16.63
N VAL A 40 -6.81 -5.45 -15.33
CA VAL A 40 -5.76 -4.73 -14.63
C VAL A 40 -4.49 -5.55 -14.80
N VAL A 41 -3.61 -5.08 -15.66
CA VAL A 41 -2.34 -5.74 -15.90
C VAL A 41 -1.49 -5.54 -14.66
N ARG A 42 -1.37 -6.58 -13.85
CA ARG A 42 -0.46 -6.55 -12.71
C ARG A 42 0.98 -6.43 -13.21
N ALA A 43 1.80 -5.78 -12.42
CA ALA A 43 3.23 -5.74 -12.67
C ALA A 43 3.81 -7.16 -12.71
N PRO A 44 4.92 -7.39 -13.44
CA PRO A 44 5.58 -8.69 -13.42
C PRO A 44 5.86 -9.16 -11.99
N LEU A 45 5.77 -10.45 -11.74
CA LEU A 45 5.94 -11.04 -10.41
C LEU A 45 7.23 -10.57 -9.73
N GLU A 46 8.34 -10.58 -10.45
CA GLU A 46 9.64 -10.14 -9.92
C GLU A 46 9.62 -8.68 -9.47
N ARG A 47 8.87 -7.84 -10.18
CA ARG A 47 8.70 -6.44 -9.79
C ARG A 47 7.86 -6.29 -8.53
N GLU A 48 6.76 -7.03 -8.43
CA GLU A 48 5.92 -6.99 -7.22
C GLU A 48 6.69 -7.49 -5.99
N LYS A 49 7.52 -8.51 -6.15
CA LYS A 49 8.43 -8.99 -5.09
C LYS A 49 9.40 -7.88 -4.67
N SER A 50 10.06 -7.28 -5.62
CA SER A 50 11.01 -6.19 -5.40
C SER A 50 10.35 -4.98 -4.72
N ASP A 51 9.17 -4.58 -5.19
CA ASP A 51 8.40 -3.49 -4.60
C ASP A 51 7.93 -3.81 -3.18
N GLY A 52 7.55 -5.06 -2.91
CA GLY A 52 7.19 -5.52 -1.57
C GLY A 52 8.36 -5.44 -0.59
N ILE A 53 9.52 -5.88 -1.01
CA ILE A 53 10.76 -5.78 -0.22
C ILE A 53 11.11 -4.32 0.04
N ALA A 54 11.05 -3.47 -1.00
CA ALA A 54 11.33 -2.04 -0.86
C ALA A 54 10.38 -1.36 0.13
N ARG A 55 9.09 -1.69 0.07
CA ARG A 55 8.10 -1.15 1.02
C ARG A 55 8.38 -1.61 2.45
N ALA A 56 8.74 -2.87 2.64
CA ALA A 56 9.08 -3.39 3.96
C ALA A 56 10.29 -2.66 4.55
N LYS A 57 11.33 -2.45 3.76
CA LYS A 57 12.52 -1.71 4.18
C LYS A 57 12.22 -0.24 4.46
N ASP A 58 11.39 0.40 3.64
CA ASP A 58 10.97 1.79 3.86
C ASP A 58 10.16 1.94 5.15
N THR A 59 9.23 1.03 5.40
CA THR A 59 8.43 1.01 6.63
C THR A 59 9.32 0.83 7.84
N ALA A 60 10.23 -0.14 7.81
CA ALA A 60 11.19 -0.37 8.89
C ALA A 60 12.04 0.87 9.16
N GLY A 61 12.56 1.49 8.11
CA GLY A 61 13.35 2.72 8.21
C GLY A 61 12.59 3.85 8.88
N LYS A 62 11.34 4.06 8.52
CA LYS A 62 10.48 5.07 9.13
C LYS A 62 10.19 4.77 10.60
N MET A 63 9.93 3.51 10.93
CA MET A 63 9.70 3.10 12.31
C MET A 63 10.94 3.23 13.17
N LEU A 64 12.12 2.92 12.63
CA LEU A 64 13.39 3.03 13.36
C LEU A 64 13.85 4.47 13.53
N ALA A 65 13.49 5.36 12.60
CA ALA A 65 13.95 6.75 12.59
C ALA A 65 13.64 7.49 13.88
N GLN A 66 12.49 7.23 14.50
CA GLN A 66 12.09 7.92 15.73
C GLN A 66 12.97 7.58 16.93
N SER A 67 13.72 6.46 16.89
CA SER A 67 14.62 6.03 17.97
C SER A 67 16.08 5.92 17.55
N ASP A 68 16.44 6.31 16.33
CA ASP A 68 17.82 6.28 15.85
C ASP A 68 18.75 7.13 16.70
N TRP A 69 18.27 8.26 17.22
CA TRP A 69 19.03 9.12 18.12
C TRP A 69 19.50 8.38 19.38
N MET A 70 18.71 7.40 19.86
CA MET A 70 19.08 6.61 21.05
C MET A 70 20.31 5.74 20.77
N VAL A 71 20.38 5.19 19.57
CA VAL A 71 21.51 4.36 19.14
C VAL A 71 22.76 5.23 18.97
N VAL A 72 22.61 6.39 18.32
CA VAL A 72 23.70 7.34 18.17
C VAL A 72 24.20 7.81 19.54
N ALA A 73 23.29 8.16 20.46
CA ALA A 73 23.63 8.56 21.80
C ALA A 73 24.33 7.45 22.59
N SER A 74 24.00 6.19 22.35
CA SER A 74 24.65 5.05 23.00
C SER A 74 26.12 4.93 22.60
N VAL A 75 26.43 5.25 21.35
CA VAL A 75 27.81 5.22 20.84
C VAL A 75 28.60 6.45 21.23
N GLU A 76 27.99 7.66 21.11
CA GLU A 76 28.69 8.92 21.31
C GLU A 76 28.78 9.33 22.79
N ARG A 77 27.77 8.98 23.59
CA ARG A 77 27.63 9.46 24.97
C ARG A 77 27.64 8.33 26.01
N ASP A 78 27.93 7.12 25.57
CA ASP A 78 27.97 5.93 26.41
C ASP A 78 26.65 5.72 27.19
N ARG A 79 25.52 5.99 26.54
CA ARG A 79 24.19 5.77 27.10
C ARG A 79 23.62 4.45 26.61
N VAL A 80 23.00 3.70 27.50
CA VAL A 80 22.33 2.46 27.15
C VAL A 80 20.98 2.78 26.52
N VAL A 81 20.66 2.13 25.39
CA VAL A 81 19.31 2.18 24.83
C VAL A 81 18.35 1.48 25.79
N ALA A 82 17.22 2.12 26.10
CA ALA A 82 16.22 1.52 26.99
C ALA A 82 15.74 0.17 26.44
N ASP A 83 15.54 -0.81 27.32
CA ASP A 83 15.26 -2.19 26.95
C ASP A 83 14.01 -2.32 26.06
N ASP A 84 12.95 -1.59 26.37
CA ASP A 84 11.70 -1.57 25.58
C ASP A 84 11.91 -1.07 24.16
N TRP A 85 12.71 -0.02 23.99
CA TRP A 85 13.08 0.50 22.68
C TRP A 85 14.02 -0.43 21.93
N ALA A 86 14.96 -1.06 22.64
CA ALA A 86 15.87 -2.05 22.04
C ALA A 86 15.09 -3.27 21.53
N GLU A 87 14.14 -3.77 22.29
CA GLU A 87 13.26 -4.87 21.89
C GLU A 87 12.39 -4.48 20.68
N TYR A 88 11.82 -3.28 20.72
CA TYR A 88 11.03 -2.76 19.59
C TYR A 88 11.86 -2.67 18.31
N ARG A 89 13.06 -2.11 18.39
CA ARG A 89 13.96 -2.02 17.24
C ARG A 89 14.32 -3.39 16.68
N ALA A 90 14.63 -4.34 17.55
CA ALA A 90 14.93 -5.71 17.15
C ALA A 90 13.72 -6.37 16.47
N ALA A 91 12.51 -6.14 16.97
CA ALA A 91 11.28 -6.66 16.39
C ALA A 91 10.97 -6.05 15.02
N VAL A 92 11.23 -4.76 14.83
CA VAL A 92 11.07 -4.09 13.53
C VAL A 92 12.03 -4.69 12.50
N ILE A 93 13.28 -4.86 12.86
CA ILE A 93 14.30 -5.45 11.99
C ILE A 93 13.94 -6.89 11.64
N ALA A 94 13.52 -7.68 12.63
CA ALA A 94 13.11 -9.06 12.42
C ALA A 94 11.90 -9.18 11.48
N GLU A 95 10.92 -8.28 11.61
CA GLU A 95 9.76 -8.26 10.71
C GLU A 95 10.15 -7.88 9.28
N ALA A 96 11.03 -6.91 9.12
CA ALA A 96 11.56 -6.54 7.80
C ALA A 96 12.27 -7.71 7.13
N ASP A 97 13.12 -8.41 7.88
CA ASP A 97 13.84 -9.58 7.38
C ASP A 97 12.89 -10.73 7.03
N ARG A 98 11.88 -10.96 7.86
CA ARG A 98 10.84 -11.96 7.59
C ARG A 98 10.09 -11.66 6.30
N LEU A 99 9.66 -10.42 6.11
CA LEU A 99 8.95 -9.99 4.90
C LEU A 99 9.85 -10.10 3.67
N GLU A 100 11.10 -9.69 3.77
CA GLU A 100 12.06 -9.82 2.67
C GLU A 100 12.22 -11.29 2.27
N GLY A 101 12.33 -12.19 3.23
CA GLY A 101 12.40 -13.63 2.98
C GLY A 101 11.14 -14.16 2.31
N GLN A 102 9.97 -13.76 2.79
CA GLN A 102 8.69 -14.19 2.21
C GLN A 102 8.52 -13.69 0.77
N TYR A 103 8.78 -12.43 0.49
CA TYR A 103 8.72 -11.90 -0.86
C TYR A 103 9.74 -12.57 -1.79
N SER A 104 10.95 -12.82 -1.30
CA SER A 104 12.02 -13.43 -2.10
C SER A 104 11.70 -14.87 -2.52
N THR A 105 11.00 -15.63 -1.68
CA THR A 105 10.69 -17.04 -1.91
C THR A 105 9.34 -17.27 -2.58
N THR A 106 8.57 -16.21 -2.79
CA THR A 106 7.24 -16.28 -3.39
C THR A 106 7.34 -16.56 -4.90
N GLU A 107 6.53 -17.49 -5.39
CA GLU A 107 6.53 -17.90 -6.80
C GLU A 107 5.19 -17.62 -7.50
N SER A 108 4.22 -17.03 -6.81
CA SER A 108 2.91 -16.74 -7.37
C SER A 108 2.33 -15.44 -6.83
N TYR A 109 1.39 -14.84 -7.57
CA TYR A 109 0.66 -13.67 -7.12
C TYR A 109 -0.22 -13.97 -5.90
N GLU A 110 -0.81 -15.16 -5.85
CA GLU A 110 -1.60 -15.58 -4.69
C GLU A 110 -0.77 -15.61 -3.42
N ALA A 111 0.46 -16.11 -3.51
CA ALA A 111 1.38 -16.14 -2.38
C ALA A 111 1.79 -14.74 -1.94
N ILE A 112 2.01 -13.80 -2.87
CA ILE A 112 2.26 -12.38 -2.55
C ILE A 112 1.07 -11.79 -1.81
N ASP A 113 -0.14 -11.99 -2.31
CA ASP A 113 -1.36 -11.44 -1.73
C ASP A 113 -1.64 -12.02 -0.33
N ALA A 114 -1.13 -13.22 -0.05
CA ALA A 114 -1.26 -13.88 1.26
C ALA A 114 -0.24 -13.39 2.30
N ILE A 115 0.77 -12.63 1.91
CA ILE A 115 1.77 -12.11 2.84
C ILE A 115 1.14 -11.08 3.77
N VAL A 116 1.17 -11.35 5.06
CA VAL A 116 0.64 -10.47 6.11
C VAL A 116 1.80 -9.78 6.81
N GLN A 117 1.68 -8.47 6.97
CA GLN A 117 2.64 -7.67 7.71
C GLN A 117 2.25 -7.66 9.19
N ASN A 118 3.23 -7.84 10.06
CA ASN A 118 3.01 -7.90 11.50
C ASN A 118 4.02 -6.99 12.22
N TRP A 119 3.88 -5.68 12.00
CA TRP A 119 4.76 -4.69 12.60
C TRP A 119 4.48 -4.52 14.09
N PRO A 120 5.51 -4.42 14.91
CA PRO A 120 5.34 -4.21 16.36
C PRO A 120 4.85 -2.79 16.64
N LEU A 121 4.20 -2.62 17.78
CA LEU A 121 3.89 -1.30 18.32
C LEU A 121 5.13 -0.74 19.00
N ASP A 122 5.38 0.57 18.87
CA ASP A 122 6.43 1.21 19.64
C ASP A 122 6.04 1.29 21.12
N PRO A 123 7.01 1.52 22.03
CA PRO A 123 6.74 1.55 23.47
C PRO A 123 5.66 2.55 23.88
N ASN A 124 5.54 3.68 23.20
CA ASN A 124 4.51 4.68 23.47
C ASN A 124 3.12 4.19 23.04
N GLN A 125 3.03 3.59 21.87
CA GLN A 125 1.78 2.99 21.36
C GLN A 125 1.34 1.81 22.23
N GLN A 126 2.28 1.00 22.69
CA GLN A 126 2.00 -0.13 23.58
C GLN A 126 1.44 0.36 24.91
N ALA A 127 2.08 1.36 25.51
CA ALA A 127 1.60 1.96 26.76
C ALA A 127 0.20 2.55 26.63
N GLU A 128 -0.09 3.21 25.55
CA GLU A 128 -1.41 3.77 25.27
C GLU A 128 -2.47 2.67 25.13
N ARG A 129 -2.13 1.61 24.43
CA ARG A 129 -3.00 0.45 24.26
C ARG A 129 -3.32 -0.20 25.61
N ASP A 130 -2.29 -0.43 26.43
CA ASP A 130 -2.44 -1.04 27.75
C ASP A 130 -3.31 -0.16 28.65
N ARG A 131 -3.15 1.17 28.58
CA ARG A 131 -3.99 2.11 29.33
C ARG A 131 -5.46 2.00 28.92
N ILE A 132 -5.74 1.93 27.60
CA ILE A 132 -7.11 1.81 27.10
C ILE A 132 -7.74 0.48 27.52
N GLU A 133 -6.98 -0.60 27.52
CA GLU A 133 -7.46 -1.91 27.96
C GLU A 133 -7.79 -1.90 29.46
N GLU A 134 -6.94 -1.28 30.30
CA GLU A 134 -7.21 -1.12 31.73
C GLU A 134 -8.47 -0.30 32.00
N GLU A 135 -8.69 0.78 31.25
CA GLU A 135 -9.91 1.60 31.35
C GLU A 135 -11.17 0.82 30.98
N LYS A 136 -11.10 -0.13 30.06
CA LYS A 136 -12.24 -0.98 29.68
C LYS A 136 -12.58 -2.02 30.73
N ASP A 137 -11.58 -2.50 31.46
CA ASP A 137 -11.75 -3.51 32.51
C ASP A 137 -12.16 -2.91 33.87
N ALA A 138 -12.11 -1.59 33.97
CA ALA A 138 -12.50 -0.86 35.18
C ALA A 138 -14.02 -0.66 35.30
#